data_96dbbc678c037fc8221e8ac57a8680e4
#
_entry.id   96dbbc678c037fc8221e8ac57a8680e4
#
_cell.length_a   1.000
_cell.length_b   1.000
_cell.length_c   1.000
_cell.angle_alpha   90.00
_cell.angle_beta   90.00
_cell.angle_gamma   90.00
#
_symmetry.space_group_name_H-M   'P 1'
#
loop_
_entity.id
_entity.type
_entity.pdbx_description
1 polymer ?
#
loop_
_entity_poly.entity_id
_entity_poly.type
_entity_poly.pdbx_seq_one_letter_code
_entity_poly.pdbx_strand_id
1 'polypeptide(L)'
;MTCSNTYYDQEKIWGKEPVGFEKKRVEEVMGLIPEDVNGILDVGCGDGVISNILVDKKYDVTCLDISPQALKHVKAKTILGSSDNMNFPDSSFDLVLCTEVLEHLPSGVYEKTLMELKRLAKKYLIISTPYLENLKAKFAKCNQCGCTFHVYRHVRSFSKEKLGNLFDGFYPEKFVLCGEKERRYSNLALFFRQRLGDAWRNSSTALCPQCSGKIMKPFKWNLWSIKGEIIHRLSFRKKLPNWIICLFKRR
;
A
#
# COMPACT_ATOMS: atom_id res chain seq x y z
N MET A 1 -7.17 -10.87 16.91
CA MET A 1 -6.04 -10.02 17.35
C MET A 1 -6.19 -8.72 16.60
N THR A 2 -6.62 -7.68 17.26
CA THR A 2 -6.72 -6.32 16.71
C THR A 2 -5.31 -5.91 16.28
N CYS A 3 -5.13 -5.68 14.98
CA CYS A 3 -3.90 -5.05 14.47
C CYS A 3 -3.79 -3.71 15.23
N SER A 4 -2.78 -3.57 16.09
CA SER A 4 -2.64 -2.33 16.86
C SER A 4 -2.42 -1.20 15.87
N ASN A 5 -3.27 -0.20 15.86
CA ASN A 5 -3.15 1.02 15.03
C ASN A 5 -1.82 1.77 15.28
N THR A 6 -1.07 1.36 16.30
CA THR A 6 0.20 1.98 16.75
C THR A 6 1.26 2.15 15.65
N TYR A 7 1.23 1.36 14.55
CA TYR A 7 2.14 1.58 13.44
C TYR A 7 1.84 2.90 12.72
N TYR A 8 0.56 3.16 12.44
CA TYR A 8 0.09 4.36 11.73
C TYR A 8 -0.02 5.58 12.63
N ASP A 9 0.09 5.42 13.96
CA ASP A 9 0.08 6.52 14.92
C ASP A 9 1.47 7.18 15.09
N GLN A 10 2.50 6.72 14.38
CA GLN A 10 3.83 7.30 14.43
C GLN A 10 3.88 8.60 13.59
N GLU A 11 3.96 9.76 14.23
CA GLU A 11 4.11 11.07 13.55
C GLU A 11 5.20 11.08 12.46
N LYS A 12 6.32 10.43 12.72
CA LYS A 12 7.49 10.44 11.83
C LYS A 12 7.26 9.82 10.42
N ILE A 13 6.16 9.09 10.21
CA ILE A 13 5.84 8.52 8.90
C ILE A 13 5.00 9.46 8.04
N TRP A 14 4.40 10.50 8.62
CA TRP A 14 3.50 11.44 7.95
C TRP A 14 4.11 12.80 7.67
N GLY A 15 3.46 13.61 6.84
CA GLY A 15 3.83 14.99 6.54
C GLY A 15 5.07 15.14 5.66
N LYS A 16 5.41 14.14 4.86
CA LYS A 16 6.55 14.18 3.95
C LYS A 16 6.11 14.37 2.51
N GLU A 17 6.77 15.29 1.83
CA GLU A 17 6.58 15.43 0.38
C GLU A 17 7.02 14.14 -0.35
N PRO A 18 6.22 13.63 -1.30
CA PRO A 18 6.60 12.49 -2.10
C PRO A 18 7.81 12.84 -2.99
N VAL A 19 8.82 11.96 -2.99
CA VAL A 19 10.03 12.16 -3.78
C VAL A 19 10.27 11.01 -4.76
N GLY A 20 11.00 11.27 -5.84
CA GLY A 20 11.42 10.26 -6.80
C GLY A 20 10.27 9.44 -7.36
N PHE A 21 10.28 8.12 -7.14
CA PHE A 21 9.29 7.21 -7.70
C PHE A 21 7.90 7.32 -7.03
N GLU A 22 7.82 7.76 -5.78
CA GLU A 22 6.54 8.04 -5.12
C GLU A 22 5.82 9.21 -5.78
N LYS A 23 6.53 10.29 -6.08
CA LYS A 23 6.00 11.43 -6.84
C LYS A 23 5.46 10.97 -8.20
N LYS A 24 6.21 10.12 -8.91
CA LYS A 24 5.75 9.56 -10.18
C LYS A 24 4.48 8.74 -10.04
N ARG A 25 4.33 7.93 -8.97
CA ARG A 25 3.08 7.19 -8.70
C ARG A 25 1.89 8.14 -8.51
N VAL A 26 2.09 9.23 -7.76
CA VAL A 26 1.05 10.26 -7.57
C VAL A 26 0.66 10.89 -8.91
N GLU A 27 1.63 11.27 -9.74
CA GLU A 27 1.39 11.83 -11.09
C GLU A 27 0.58 10.86 -11.97
N GLU A 28 0.90 9.56 -11.93
CA GLU A 28 0.15 8.54 -12.68
C GLU A 28 -1.29 8.38 -12.16
N VAL A 29 -1.52 8.41 -10.84
CA VAL A 29 -2.88 8.40 -10.26
C VAL A 29 -3.67 9.62 -10.73
N MET A 30 -3.06 10.81 -10.65
CA MET A 30 -3.69 12.06 -11.10
C MET A 30 -4.05 12.03 -12.58
N GLY A 31 -3.19 11.44 -13.43
CA GLY A 31 -3.43 11.27 -14.87
C GLY A 31 -4.51 10.25 -15.25
N LEU A 32 -5.01 9.49 -14.27
CA LEU A 32 -6.10 8.51 -14.45
C LEU A 32 -7.48 9.07 -14.07
N ILE A 33 -7.56 10.25 -13.45
CA ILE A 33 -8.83 10.83 -13.01
C ILE A 33 -9.63 11.28 -14.24
N PRO A 34 -10.85 10.74 -14.46
CA PRO A 34 -11.68 11.15 -15.59
C PRO A 34 -12.18 12.61 -15.44
N GLU A 35 -12.43 13.28 -16.57
CA GLU A 35 -12.86 14.68 -16.60
C GLU A 35 -14.28 14.89 -16.05
N ASP A 36 -15.14 13.87 -16.10
CA ASP A 36 -16.54 13.91 -15.65
C ASP A 36 -16.72 13.59 -14.15
N VAL A 37 -15.67 13.76 -13.35
CA VAL A 37 -15.64 13.54 -11.90
C VAL A 37 -15.65 14.85 -11.17
N ASN A 38 -16.48 14.95 -10.12
CA ASN A 38 -16.48 16.09 -9.21
C ASN A 38 -16.31 15.64 -7.75
N GLY A 39 -17.18 14.76 -7.26
CA GLY A 39 -17.15 14.24 -5.90
C GLY A 39 -16.22 13.02 -5.77
N ILE A 40 -15.20 13.13 -4.91
CA ILE A 40 -14.17 12.11 -4.72
C ILE A 40 -14.10 11.67 -3.26
N LEU A 41 -14.09 10.36 -3.02
CA LEU A 41 -13.74 9.78 -1.73
C LEU A 41 -12.32 9.18 -1.82
N ASP A 42 -11.41 9.60 -0.94
CA ASP A 42 -10.08 9.01 -0.80
C ASP A 42 -10.04 8.14 0.47
N VAL A 43 -10.03 6.82 0.27
CA VAL A 43 -10.09 5.80 1.34
C VAL A 43 -8.69 5.37 1.71
N GLY A 44 -8.32 5.59 2.98
CA GLY A 44 -6.95 5.42 3.46
C GLY A 44 -6.03 6.52 2.91
N CYS A 45 -6.51 7.77 2.98
CA CYS A 45 -5.84 8.92 2.38
C CYS A 45 -4.48 9.26 2.99
N GLY A 46 -4.14 8.68 4.16
CA GLY A 46 -2.92 9.00 4.89
C GLY A 46 -2.84 10.50 5.21
N ASP A 47 -1.69 11.09 4.95
CA ASP A 47 -1.42 12.52 5.15
C ASP A 47 -1.91 13.43 3.99
N GLY A 48 -2.72 12.88 3.10
CA GLY A 48 -3.40 13.62 2.06
C GLY A 48 -2.55 13.98 0.84
N VAL A 49 -1.47 13.26 0.57
CA VAL A 49 -0.59 13.53 -0.59
C VAL A 49 -1.36 13.67 -1.91
N ILE A 50 -2.32 12.79 -2.19
CA ILE A 50 -3.16 12.86 -3.39
C ILE A 50 -4.31 13.84 -3.16
N SER A 51 -5.00 13.72 -2.04
CA SER A 51 -6.19 14.50 -1.72
C SER A 51 -5.92 16.01 -1.70
N ASN A 52 -4.76 16.46 -1.17
CA ASN A 52 -4.41 17.88 -1.15
C ASN A 52 -4.21 18.45 -2.56
N ILE A 53 -3.63 17.66 -3.48
CA ILE A 53 -3.51 18.05 -4.91
C ILE A 53 -4.89 18.15 -5.55
N LEU A 54 -5.81 17.23 -5.21
CA LEU A 54 -7.19 17.26 -5.73
C LEU A 54 -7.95 18.49 -5.24
N VAL A 55 -7.82 18.85 -3.95
CA VAL A 55 -8.40 20.08 -3.39
C VAL A 55 -7.86 21.32 -4.09
N ASP A 56 -6.55 21.39 -4.30
CA ASP A 56 -5.92 22.51 -5.01
C ASP A 56 -6.42 22.62 -6.48
N LYS A 57 -6.83 21.48 -7.09
CA LYS A 57 -7.48 21.39 -8.42
C LYS A 57 -9.01 21.61 -8.39
N LYS A 58 -9.58 21.95 -7.21
CA LYS A 58 -11.02 22.28 -7.03
C LYS A 58 -11.99 21.10 -7.13
N TYR A 59 -11.53 19.86 -6.92
CA TYR A 59 -12.43 18.73 -6.70
C TYR A 59 -13.09 18.81 -5.29
N ASP A 60 -14.29 18.27 -5.16
CA ASP A 60 -14.96 18.06 -3.86
C ASP A 60 -14.45 16.74 -3.27
N VAL A 61 -13.53 16.84 -2.30
CA VAL A 61 -12.81 15.68 -1.76
C VAL A 61 -13.21 15.41 -0.31
N THR A 62 -13.61 14.17 -0.04
CA THR A 62 -13.74 13.63 1.31
C THR A 62 -12.66 12.57 1.54
N CYS A 63 -11.98 12.66 2.68
CA CYS A 63 -10.87 11.80 3.06
C CYS A 63 -11.23 10.92 4.25
N LEU A 64 -10.93 9.63 4.18
CA LEU A 64 -11.13 8.70 5.29
C LEU A 64 -9.80 8.02 5.61
N ASP A 65 -9.40 8.03 6.88
CA ASP A 65 -8.25 7.28 7.39
C ASP A 65 -8.47 6.83 8.83
N ILE A 66 -7.77 5.80 9.27
CA ILE A 66 -7.79 5.30 10.66
C ILE A 66 -6.81 6.04 11.56
N SER A 67 -5.87 6.80 11.01
CA SER A 67 -4.82 7.51 11.73
C SER A 67 -5.20 8.98 11.97
N PRO A 68 -5.46 9.38 13.22
CA PRO A 68 -5.69 10.78 13.53
C PRO A 68 -4.46 11.64 13.29
N GLN A 69 -3.26 11.05 13.34
CA GLN A 69 -2.01 11.77 13.08
C GLN A 69 -1.86 12.11 11.59
N ALA A 70 -2.21 11.16 10.71
CA ALA A 70 -2.20 11.38 9.26
C ALA A 70 -3.17 12.51 8.87
N LEU A 71 -4.39 12.46 9.37
CA LEU A 71 -5.45 13.40 9.05
C LEU A 71 -5.13 14.87 9.41
N LYS A 72 -4.17 15.14 10.30
CA LYS A 72 -3.72 16.50 10.62
C LYS A 72 -3.11 17.26 9.42
N HIS A 73 -2.65 16.54 8.41
CA HIS A 73 -1.99 17.09 7.22
C HIS A 73 -2.95 17.28 6.04
N VAL A 74 -4.19 16.82 6.17
CA VAL A 74 -5.19 16.81 5.09
C VAL A 74 -5.95 18.12 5.02
N LYS A 75 -6.01 18.75 3.83
CA LYS A 75 -6.76 19.99 3.56
C LYS A 75 -8.26 19.76 3.29
N ALA A 76 -8.62 18.56 2.88
CA ALA A 76 -10.00 18.18 2.55
C ALA A 76 -10.85 17.91 3.79
N LYS A 77 -12.16 17.65 3.60
CA LYS A 77 -13.03 17.12 4.65
C LYS A 77 -12.50 15.76 5.11
N THR A 78 -12.24 15.61 6.41
CA THR A 78 -11.66 14.39 6.98
C THR A 78 -12.68 13.62 7.81
N ILE A 79 -12.59 12.28 7.74
CA ILE A 79 -13.36 11.34 8.58
C ILE A 79 -12.39 10.34 9.18
N LEU A 80 -12.35 10.29 10.50
CA LEU A 80 -11.61 9.26 11.23
C LEU A 80 -12.46 7.99 11.25
N GLY A 81 -12.01 6.93 10.58
CA GLY A 81 -12.80 5.70 10.47
C GLY A 81 -12.07 4.57 9.76
N SER A 82 -12.70 3.40 9.77
CA SER A 82 -12.21 2.20 9.10
C SER A 82 -12.87 2.02 7.73
N SER A 83 -12.12 1.53 6.75
CA SER A 83 -12.57 1.31 5.37
C SER A 83 -13.61 0.20 5.21
N ASP A 84 -13.83 -0.64 6.23
CA ASP A 84 -14.78 -1.75 6.21
C ASP A 84 -16.19 -1.38 6.71
N ASN A 85 -16.39 -0.11 7.12
CA ASN A 85 -17.69 0.41 7.55
C ASN A 85 -17.73 1.92 7.36
N MET A 86 -18.19 2.37 6.18
CA MET A 86 -18.24 3.79 5.81
C MET A 86 -19.68 4.29 5.74
N ASN A 87 -20.03 5.22 6.64
CA ASN A 87 -21.39 5.73 6.77
C ASN A 87 -21.71 6.80 5.71
N PHE A 88 -21.83 6.35 4.46
CA PHE A 88 -22.28 7.15 3.33
C PHE A 88 -23.38 6.42 2.54
N PRO A 89 -24.28 7.12 1.85
CA PRO A 89 -25.23 6.51 0.93
C PRO A 89 -24.54 5.77 -0.22
N ASP A 90 -25.22 4.80 -0.82
CA ASP A 90 -24.72 4.11 -2.01
C ASP A 90 -24.50 5.09 -3.16
N SER A 91 -23.48 4.85 -3.95
CA SER A 91 -23.17 5.64 -5.16
C SER A 91 -23.02 7.14 -4.89
N SER A 92 -22.52 7.52 -3.70
CA SER A 92 -22.42 8.92 -3.28
C SER A 92 -21.21 9.69 -3.83
N PHE A 93 -20.25 8.98 -4.42
CA PHE A 93 -19.04 9.59 -4.99
C PHE A 93 -18.85 9.20 -6.46
N ASP A 94 -18.56 10.17 -7.34
CA ASP A 94 -18.28 9.88 -8.75
C ASP A 94 -17.05 8.97 -8.89
N LEU A 95 -16.03 9.20 -8.06
CA LEU A 95 -14.79 8.44 -7.99
C LEU A 95 -14.46 8.06 -6.54
N VAL A 96 -14.08 6.81 -6.33
CA VAL A 96 -13.47 6.37 -5.07
C VAL A 96 -12.02 5.97 -5.32
N LEU A 97 -11.10 6.60 -4.59
CA LEU A 97 -9.68 6.27 -4.55
C LEU A 97 -9.40 5.32 -3.38
N CYS A 98 -8.53 4.34 -3.61
CA CYS A 98 -7.99 3.49 -2.55
C CYS A 98 -6.56 3.10 -2.97
N THR A 99 -5.57 3.90 -2.53
CA THR A 99 -4.19 3.78 -2.97
C THR A 99 -3.27 3.39 -1.83
N GLU A 100 -2.52 2.27 -2.01
CA GLU A 100 -1.60 1.72 -1.01
C GLU A 100 -2.30 1.38 0.33
N VAL A 101 -3.48 0.76 0.25
CA VAL A 101 -4.31 0.38 1.41
C VAL A 101 -4.58 -1.12 1.44
N LEU A 102 -5.03 -1.68 0.32
CA LEU A 102 -5.56 -3.05 0.27
C LEU A 102 -4.55 -4.11 0.70
N GLU A 103 -3.26 -3.88 0.48
CA GLU A 103 -2.17 -4.78 0.87
C GLU A 103 -1.98 -4.87 2.39
N HIS A 104 -2.45 -3.88 3.15
CA HIS A 104 -2.32 -3.81 4.61
C HIS A 104 -3.47 -4.47 5.36
N LEU A 105 -4.64 -4.61 4.73
CA LEU A 105 -5.87 -4.98 5.40
C LEU A 105 -5.87 -6.46 5.82
N PRO A 106 -6.24 -6.82 7.06
CA PRO A 106 -6.53 -8.21 7.45
C PRO A 106 -7.71 -8.77 6.63
N SER A 107 -7.81 -10.10 6.50
CA SER A 107 -8.80 -10.72 5.61
C SER A 107 -10.24 -10.23 5.85
N GLY A 108 -10.76 -10.27 7.09
CA GLY A 108 -12.15 -9.85 7.35
C GLY A 108 -12.43 -8.36 7.08
N VAL A 109 -11.41 -7.49 7.23
CA VAL A 109 -11.52 -6.07 6.88
C VAL A 109 -11.42 -5.89 5.36
N TYR A 110 -10.55 -6.65 4.71
CA TYR A 110 -10.33 -6.57 3.27
C TYR A 110 -11.59 -6.83 2.44
N GLU A 111 -12.29 -7.93 2.73
CA GLU A 111 -13.52 -8.29 2.01
C GLU A 111 -14.61 -7.21 2.18
N LYS A 112 -14.81 -6.72 3.40
CA LYS A 112 -15.77 -5.64 3.68
C LYS A 112 -15.37 -4.33 3.01
N THR A 113 -14.07 -3.99 3.02
CA THR A 113 -13.56 -2.81 2.31
C THR A 113 -13.86 -2.89 0.82
N LEU A 114 -13.65 -4.04 0.16
CA LEU A 114 -14.00 -4.19 -1.26
C LEU A 114 -15.50 -3.97 -1.51
N MET A 115 -16.36 -4.46 -0.62
CA MET A 115 -17.81 -4.24 -0.71
C MET A 115 -18.16 -2.75 -0.58
N GLU A 116 -17.56 -2.05 0.38
CA GLU A 116 -17.79 -0.63 0.60
C GLU A 116 -17.25 0.24 -0.55
N LEU A 117 -16.05 -0.02 -1.06
CA LEU A 117 -15.51 0.67 -2.23
C LEU A 117 -16.45 0.56 -3.44
N LYS A 118 -16.93 -0.67 -3.71
CA LYS A 118 -17.89 -0.94 -4.77
C LYS A 118 -19.23 -0.23 -4.56
N ARG A 119 -19.74 -0.24 -3.32
CA ARG A 119 -21.02 0.37 -2.95
C ARG A 119 -21.01 1.88 -3.16
N LEU A 120 -19.92 2.54 -2.73
CA LEU A 120 -19.84 4.00 -2.69
C LEU A 120 -19.47 4.62 -4.04
N ALA A 121 -18.76 3.92 -4.90
CA ALA A 121 -18.36 4.43 -6.21
C ALA A 121 -19.54 4.48 -7.19
N LYS A 122 -19.90 5.67 -7.65
CA LYS A 122 -20.97 5.87 -8.66
C LYS A 122 -20.51 5.51 -10.06
N LYS A 123 -19.31 5.94 -10.46
CA LYS A 123 -18.79 5.78 -11.82
C LYS A 123 -17.45 5.03 -11.86
N TYR A 124 -16.49 5.42 -11.02
CA TYR A 124 -15.11 5.00 -11.13
C TYR A 124 -14.50 4.58 -9.79
N LEU A 125 -13.53 3.65 -9.89
CA LEU A 125 -12.61 3.30 -8.80
C LEU A 125 -11.17 3.44 -9.32
N ILE A 126 -10.27 4.01 -8.52
CA ILE A 126 -8.83 3.93 -8.77
C ILE A 126 -8.19 3.20 -7.59
N ILE A 127 -7.53 2.08 -7.90
CA ILE A 127 -6.83 1.26 -6.92
C ILE A 127 -5.35 1.23 -7.28
N SER A 128 -4.49 1.53 -6.30
CA SER A 128 -3.03 1.36 -6.39
C SER A 128 -2.53 0.38 -5.34
N THR A 129 -1.62 -0.50 -5.72
CA THR A 129 -0.99 -1.48 -4.83
C THR A 129 0.43 -1.82 -5.29
N PRO A 130 1.29 -2.37 -4.40
CA PRO A 130 2.56 -2.96 -4.81
C PRO A 130 2.36 -4.11 -5.80
N TYR A 131 3.09 -4.07 -6.93
CA TYR A 131 2.96 -5.05 -8.01
C TYR A 131 3.84 -6.27 -7.79
N LEU A 132 3.24 -7.46 -7.72
CA LEU A 132 3.93 -8.76 -7.58
C LEU A 132 5.03 -8.72 -6.50
N GLU A 133 4.73 -8.09 -5.38
CA GLU A 133 5.67 -7.99 -4.27
C GLU A 133 5.97 -9.37 -3.68
N ASN A 134 7.24 -9.71 -3.50
CA ASN A 134 7.63 -10.84 -2.66
C ASN A 134 7.69 -10.37 -1.20
N LEU A 135 6.59 -10.58 -0.47
CA LEU A 135 6.43 -10.11 0.91
C LEU A 135 7.61 -10.51 1.81
N LYS A 136 8.13 -11.73 1.66
CA LYS A 136 9.24 -12.23 2.48
C LYS A 136 10.52 -11.43 2.30
N ALA A 137 10.73 -10.79 1.13
CA ALA A 137 11.91 -9.99 0.86
C ALA A 137 12.03 -8.74 1.77
N LYS A 138 10.89 -8.27 2.28
CA LYS A 138 10.80 -7.10 3.15
C LYS A 138 10.51 -7.46 4.62
N PHE A 139 10.79 -8.70 5.03
CA PHE A 139 10.64 -9.10 6.42
C PHE A 139 11.81 -8.60 7.27
N ALA A 140 11.48 -8.01 8.42
CA ALA A 140 12.37 -7.75 9.53
C ALA A 140 12.20 -8.82 10.61
N LYS A 141 13.19 -8.90 11.51
CA LYS A 141 13.11 -9.72 12.72
C LYS A 141 13.32 -8.83 13.95
N CYS A 142 12.37 -8.87 14.86
CA CYS A 142 12.45 -8.12 16.11
C CYS A 142 13.60 -8.63 16.96
N ASN A 143 14.43 -7.73 17.51
CA ASN A 143 15.55 -8.12 18.38
C ASN A 143 15.09 -8.55 19.77
N GLN A 144 13.91 -8.08 20.22
CA GLN A 144 13.40 -8.37 21.57
C GLN A 144 12.66 -9.72 21.63
N CYS A 145 11.67 -9.95 20.74
CA CYS A 145 10.81 -11.14 20.81
C CYS A 145 11.04 -12.16 19.68
N GLY A 146 11.95 -11.87 18.75
CA GLY A 146 12.23 -12.75 17.62
C GLY A 146 11.14 -12.83 16.53
N CYS A 147 10.02 -12.13 16.70
CA CYS A 147 8.94 -12.09 15.71
C CYS A 147 9.45 -11.60 14.35
N THR A 148 9.05 -12.27 13.28
CA THR A 148 9.33 -11.86 11.90
C THR A 148 8.08 -11.27 11.27
N PHE A 149 8.21 -10.12 10.61
CA PHE A 149 7.08 -9.39 10.04
C PHE A 149 7.52 -8.51 8.88
N HIS A 150 6.56 -8.15 8.02
CA HIS A 150 6.80 -7.21 6.94
C HIS A 150 6.98 -5.79 7.47
N VAL A 151 8.06 -5.07 7.07
CA VAL A 151 8.40 -3.74 7.62
C VAL A 151 7.32 -2.69 7.40
N TYR A 152 6.55 -2.80 6.30
CA TYR A 152 5.42 -1.92 5.96
C TYR A 152 4.06 -2.54 6.25
N ARG A 153 3.99 -3.68 6.94
CA ARG A 153 2.74 -4.38 7.29
C ARG A 153 1.96 -4.97 6.12
N HIS A 154 2.56 -5.16 4.95
CA HIS A 154 1.87 -5.82 3.85
C HIS A 154 1.59 -7.28 4.18
N VAL A 155 0.36 -7.71 3.95
CA VAL A 155 -0.10 -9.08 4.19
C VAL A 155 -0.52 -9.79 2.90
N ARG A 156 -0.59 -9.05 1.78
CA ARG A 156 -0.92 -9.61 0.46
C ARG A 156 -0.18 -8.92 -0.67
N SER A 157 -0.16 -9.60 -1.82
CA SER A 157 0.46 -9.11 -3.06
C SER A 157 -0.54 -9.20 -4.20
N PHE A 158 -0.42 -8.31 -5.16
CA PHE A 158 -1.33 -8.20 -6.30
C PHE A 158 -0.61 -8.46 -7.63
N SER A 159 -1.23 -9.29 -8.48
CA SER A 159 -0.95 -9.37 -9.90
C SER A 159 -1.94 -8.50 -10.68
N LYS A 160 -1.67 -8.24 -11.95
CA LYS A 160 -2.61 -7.54 -12.85
C LYS A 160 -3.96 -8.27 -12.92
N GLU A 161 -3.94 -9.59 -13.03
CA GLU A 161 -5.13 -10.45 -13.07
C GLU A 161 -5.92 -10.36 -11.76
N LYS A 162 -5.25 -10.54 -10.61
CA LYS A 162 -5.90 -10.45 -9.30
C LYS A 162 -6.51 -9.08 -9.07
N LEU A 163 -5.81 -8.00 -9.43
CA LEU A 163 -6.31 -6.64 -9.29
C LEU A 163 -7.53 -6.42 -10.20
N GLY A 164 -7.44 -6.82 -11.49
CA GLY A 164 -8.51 -6.60 -12.46
C GLY A 164 -9.82 -7.32 -12.16
N ASN A 165 -9.79 -8.37 -11.33
CA ASN A 165 -10.96 -9.16 -10.96
C ASN A 165 -11.51 -8.82 -9.56
N LEU A 166 -11.16 -7.65 -8.97
CA LEU A 166 -11.59 -7.32 -7.61
C LEU A 166 -13.06 -6.96 -7.50
N PHE A 167 -13.67 -6.37 -8.54
CA PHE A 167 -14.99 -5.77 -8.42
C PHE A 167 -15.96 -6.27 -9.49
N ASP A 168 -16.93 -7.08 -9.10
CA ASP A 168 -18.07 -7.40 -9.95
C ASP A 168 -18.89 -6.15 -10.23
N GLY A 169 -19.36 -5.97 -11.50
CA GLY A 169 -20.08 -4.78 -11.92
C GLY A 169 -19.20 -3.59 -12.32
N PHE A 170 -17.88 -3.74 -12.22
CA PHE A 170 -16.89 -2.83 -12.79
C PHE A 170 -15.99 -3.60 -13.77
N TYR A 171 -15.39 -2.90 -14.71
CA TYR A 171 -14.36 -3.47 -15.58
C TYR A 171 -13.08 -2.64 -15.48
N PRO A 172 -11.90 -3.27 -15.55
CA PRO A 172 -10.64 -2.56 -15.58
C PRO A 172 -10.48 -1.84 -16.92
N GLU A 173 -10.61 -0.52 -16.92
CA GLU A 173 -10.48 0.32 -18.12
C GLU A 173 -9.03 0.56 -18.48
N LYS A 174 -8.19 0.84 -17.49
CA LYS A 174 -6.78 1.14 -17.72
C LYS A 174 -5.90 0.65 -16.58
N PHE A 175 -4.76 0.04 -16.94
CA PHE A 175 -3.69 -0.32 -16.01
C PHE A 175 -2.45 0.51 -16.29
N VAL A 176 -1.83 1.02 -15.22
CA VAL A 176 -0.53 1.69 -15.25
C VAL A 176 0.44 0.94 -14.35
N LEU A 177 1.63 0.67 -14.87
CA LEU A 177 2.75 0.10 -14.12
C LEU A 177 3.81 1.18 -13.94
N CYS A 178 4.12 1.55 -12.71
CA CYS A 178 5.04 2.66 -12.41
C CYS A 178 6.00 2.34 -11.27
N GLY A 179 6.92 3.27 -11.02
CA GLY A 179 7.93 3.16 -9.99
C GLY A 179 9.24 2.53 -10.46
N GLU A 180 10.13 2.28 -9.52
CA GLU A 180 11.41 1.67 -9.80
C GLU A 180 11.24 0.22 -10.27
N LYS A 181 12.04 -0.17 -11.26
CA LYS A 181 12.06 -1.56 -11.74
C LYS A 181 13.08 -2.37 -10.95
N GLU A 182 12.58 -3.21 -10.08
CA GLU A 182 13.39 -4.09 -9.24
C GLU A 182 13.24 -5.57 -9.64
N ARG A 183 14.33 -6.32 -9.46
CA ARG A 183 14.29 -7.77 -9.59
C ARG A 183 13.75 -8.35 -8.29
N ARG A 184 12.68 -9.17 -8.37
CA ARG A 184 12.10 -9.81 -7.20
C ARG A 184 12.98 -10.97 -6.73
N TYR A 185 13.22 -11.06 -5.41
CA TYR A 185 13.95 -12.18 -4.83
C TYR A 185 13.25 -13.51 -5.09
N SER A 186 14.03 -14.54 -5.36
CA SER A 186 13.51 -15.92 -5.38
C SER A 186 13.40 -16.46 -3.96
N ASN A 187 12.54 -17.46 -3.75
CA ASN A 187 12.46 -18.13 -2.45
C ASN A 187 13.80 -18.79 -2.05
N LEU A 188 14.56 -19.28 -3.03
CA LEU A 188 15.89 -19.85 -2.79
C LEU A 188 16.88 -18.79 -2.28
N ALA A 189 16.93 -17.62 -2.91
CA ALA A 189 17.79 -16.52 -2.47
C ALA A 189 17.42 -16.06 -1.04
N LEU A 190 16.11 -15.95 -0.75
CA LEU A 190 15.64 -15.58 0.58
C LEU A 190 15.90 -16.67 1.64
N PHE A 191 15.83 -17.95 1.27
CA PHE A 191 16.19 -19.05 2.16
C PHE A 191 17.65 -18.91 2.63
N PHE A 192 18.59 -18.74 1.72
CA PHE A 192 19.99 -18.53 2.08
C PHE A 192 20.18 -17.25 2.91
N ARG A 193 19.60 -16.15 2.49
CA ARG A 193 19.76 -14.86 3.14
C ARG A 193 19.15 -14.83 4.54
N GLN A 194 17.88 -15.20 4.68
CA GLN A 194 17.11 -15.03 5.92
C GLN A 194 17.21 -16.26 6.84
N ARG A 195 17.01 -17.47 6.30
CA ARG A 195 16.93 -18.69 7.12
C ARG A 195 18.29 -19.17 7.59
N LEU A 196 19.29 -19.18 6.71
CA LEU A 196 20.65 -19.60 7.04
C LEU A 196 21.55 -18.44 7.45
N GLY A 197 21.40 -17.29 6.82
CA GLY A 197 22.24 -16.12 7.04
C GLY A 197 21.76 -15.18 8.15
N ASP A 198 20.55 -15.39 8.71
CA ASP A 198 19.88 -14.49 9.69
C ASP A 198 19.97 -12.99 9.29
N ALA A 199 19.91 -12.71 7.97
CA ALA A 199 20.06 -11.38 7.39
C ALA A 199 18.70 -10.84 6.95
N TRP A 200 18.13 -9.97 7.77
CA TRP A 200 16.78 -9.44 7.65
C TRP A 200 16.76 -8.00 7.15
N ARG A 201 15.61 -7.56 6.65
CA ARG A 201 15.41 -6.14 6.31
C ARG A 201 15.44 -5.29 7.58
N ASN A 202 16.06 -4.13 7.49
CA ASN A 202 15.97 -3.10 8.54
C ASN A 202 15.23 -1.88 8.00
N SER A 203 14.46 -1.23 8.87
CA SER A 203 13.76 0.02 8.56
C SER A 203 13.66 0.84 9.84
N SER A 204 13.91 2.13 9.74
CA SER A 204 13.80 3.08 10.86
C SER A 204 12.37 3.28 11.35
N THR A 205 11.37 2.94 10.51
CA THR A 205 9.94 3.03 10.85
C THR A 205 9.37 1.68 11.30
N ALA A 206 10.15 0.58 11.24
CA ALA A 206 9.65 -0.73 11.63
C ALA A 206 9.28 -0.77 13.11
N LEU A 207 8.08 -1.29 13.39
CA LEU A 207 7.54 -1.48 14.73
C LEU A 207 7.06 -2.93 14.84
N CYS A 208 7.52 -3.67 15.84
CA CYS A 208 7.14 -5.08 16.02
C CYS A 208 5.64 -5.23 16.32
N PRO A 209 4.87 -6.07 15.59
CA PRO A 209 3.44 -6.26 15.85
C PRO A 209 3.14 -6.96 17.16
N GLN A 210 4.12 -7.70 17.68
CA GLN A 210 3.93 -8.54 18.87
C GLN A 210 4.28 -7.82 20.17
N CYS A 211 5.38 -7.05 20.18
CA CYS A 211 5.88 -6.42 21.41
C CYS A 211 6.09 -4.90 21.28
N SER A 212 5.70 -4.30 20.16
CA SER A 212 5.93 -2.87 19.84
C SER A 212 7.40 -2.43 19.91
N GLY A 213 8.33 -3.38 19.88
CA GLY A 213 9.77 -3.10 19.87
C GLY A 213 10.19 -2.38 18.59
N LYS A 214 11.04 -1.37 18.74
CA LYS A 214 11.57 -0.55 17.63
C LYS A 214 12.95 -1.03 17.16
N ILE A 215 13.60 -1.94 17.89
CA ILE A 215 14.93 -2.43 17.58
C ILE A 215 14.81 -3.72 16.77
N MET A 216 15.20 -3.64 15.51
CA MET A 216 15.24 -4.79 14.62
C MET A 216 16.65 -5.39 14.60
N LYS A 217 16.74 -6.70 14.32
CA LYS A 217 18.04 -7.31 14.06
C LYS A 217 18.72 -6.61 12.90
N PRO A 218 19.98 -6.17 13.04
CA PRO A 218 20.71 -5.55 11.94
C PRO A 218 20.95 -6.56 10.83
N PHE A 219 21.07 -6.07 9.60
CA PHE A 219 21.51 -6.90 8.48
C PHE A 219 22.95 -7.37 8.71
N LYS A 220 23.19 -8.66 8.60
CA LYS A 220 24.52 -9.26 8.78
C LYS A 220 25.04 -9.85 7.47
N TRP A 221 26.24 -9.43 7.09
CA TRP A 221 26.98 -10.09 6.01
C TRP A 221 27.69 -11.33 6.54
N ASN A 222 27.40 -12.48 5.98
CA ASN A 222 28.05 -13.75 6.23
C ASN A 222 27.98 -14.62 4.95
N LEU A 223 28.65 -15.79 4.95
CA LEU A 223 28.70 -16.68 3.80
C LEU A 223 27.31 -16.97 3.20
N TRP A 224 26.31 -17.19 4.04
CA TRP A 224 24.97 -17.55 3.59
C TRP A 224 24.20 -16.34 3.05
N SER A 225 24.30 -15.17 3.67
CA SER A 225 23.66 -13.96 3.16
C SER A 225 24.30 -13.52 1.83
N ILE A 226 25.63 -13.64 1.69
CA ILE A 226 26.35 -13.40 0.43
C ILE A 226 25.88 -14.37 -0.64
N LYS A 227 25.78 -15.67 -0.34
CA LYS A 227 25.26 -16.67 -1.29
C LYS A 227 23.85 -16.32 -1.74
N GLY A 228 22.97 -15.89 -0.85
CA GLY A 228 21.62 -15.43 -1.18
C GLY A 228 21.63 -14.22 -2.15
N GLU A 229 22.50 -13.25 -1.92
CA GLU A 229 22.64 -12.08 -2.80
C GLU A 229 23.23 -12.46 -4.18
N ILE A 230 24.20 -13.38 -4.24
CA ILE A 230 24.73 -13.89 -5.50
C ILE A 230 23.62 -14.58 -6.31
N ILE A 231 22.84 -15.48 -5.69
CA ILE A 231 21.70 -16.15 -6.33
C ILE A 231 20.68 -15.11 -6.84
N HIS A 232 20.41 -14.07 -6.06
CA HIS A 232 19.51 -13.01 -6.48
C HIS A 232 20.05 -12.24 -7.68
N ARG A 233 21.32 -11.83 -7.67
CA ARG A 233 21.95 -11.07 -8.74
C ARG A 233 22.10 -11.87 -10.05
N LEU A 234 22.40 -13.15 -9.94
CA LEU A 234 22.55 -14.05 -11.10
C LEU A 234 21.21 -14.59 -11.62
N SER A 235 20.09 -14.31 -10.94
CA SER A 235 18.79 -14.77 -11.42
C SER A 235 18.37 -14.05 -12.70
N PHE A 236 17.93 -14.81 -13.72
CA PHE A 236 17.41 -14.28 -15.00
C PHE A 236 16.00 -13.66 -14.88
N ARG A 237 15.51 -13.40 -13.67
CA ARG A 237 14.19 -12.84 -13.46
C ARG A 237 14.10 -11.43 -14.01
N LYS A 238 13.01 -11.15 -14.73
CA LYS A 238 12.72 -9.81 -15.26
C LYS A 238 12.57 -8.81 -14.12
N LYS A 239 13.11 -7.59 -14.31
CA LYS A 239 12.83 -6.46 -13.41
C LYS A 239 11.39 -6.01 -13.60
N LEU A 240 10.67 -5.84 -12.51
CA LEU A 240 9.26 -5.42 -12.48
C LEU A 240 9.14 -4.07 -11.77
N PRO A 241 8.21 -3.21 -12.21
CA PRO A 241 7.93 -1.95 -11.51
C PRO A 241 7.37 -2.21 -10.11
N ASN A 242 7.46 -1.20 -9.24
CA ASN A 242 7.04 -1.36 -7.86
C ASN A 242 5.53 -1.36 -7.69
N TRP A 243 4.80 -0.59 -8.49
CA TRP A 243 3.37 -0.39 -8.35
C TRP A 243 2.59 -0.74 -9.59
N ILE A 244 1.35 -1.15 -9.35
CA ILE A 244 0.29 -1.26 -10.34
C ILE A 244 -0.89 -0.40 -9.90
N ILE A 245 -1.41 0.39 -10.83
CA ILE A 245 -2.59 1.22 -10.66
C ILE A 245 -3.65 0.74 -11.65
N CYS A 246 -4.89 0.65 -11.23
CA CYS A 246 -6.00 0.31 -12.11
C CYS A 246 -7.13 1.34 -11.96
N LEU A 247 -7.54 1.92 -13.08
CA LEU A 247 -8.80 2.62 -13.21
C LEU A 247 -9.88 1.61 -13.59
N PHE A 248 -10.92 1.54 -12.78
CA PHE A 248 -12.12 0.76 -13.04
C PHE A 248 -13.28 1.70 -13.38
N LYS A 249 -14.11 1.27 -14.31
CA LYS A 249 -15.35 1.94 -14.67
C LYS A 249 -16.55 1.04 -14.40
N ARG A 250 -17.64 1.61 -13.87
CA ARG A 250 -18.89 0.88 -13.65
C ARG A 250 -19.49 0.47 -15.01
N ARG A 251 -20.01 -0.74 -15.09
CA ARG A 251 -20.74 -1.26 -16.27
C ARG A 251 -22.09 -0.60 -16.46
#